data_8365c96d1efa35a9ba8a3b63b0d52599
#
_entry.id   8365c96d1efa35a9ba8a3b63b0d52599
#
_cell.length_a   1.000
_cell.length_b   1.000
_cell.length_c   1.000
_cell.angle_alpha   90.00
_cell.angle_beta   90.00
_cell.angle_gamma   90.00
#
_symmetry.space_group_name_H-M   'P 1'
#
loop_
_entity.id
_entity.type
_entity.pdbx_description
1 polymer ?
#
loop_
_entity_poly.entity_id
_entity_poly.type
_entity_poly.pdbx_seq_one_letter_code
_entity_poly.pdbx_strand_id
1 'polypeptide(L)'
;FQLRWNGKMKTQQELSISEKHIWSSATLYTPEIRILRKQWFEAFIEENPNPTPEEVLHFHQSTQGNNKEFGLVIDRNNVLKTTSITQTVIESNKVTLGYNDLLQQQSQTNTFIII
;
A
#
# COMPACT_ATOMS: atom_id res chain seq x y z
N PHE A 1 -7.80 7.53 -12.84
CA PHE A 1 -6.75 7.40 -13.84
C PHE A 1 -5.41 7.07 -13.23
N GLN A 2 -4.60 6.25 -13.91
CA GLN A 2 -3.19 6.07 -13.62
C GLN A 2 -2.37 6.89 -14.63
N LEU A 3 -1.50 7.76 -14.11
CA LEU A 3 -0.54 8.50 -14.94
C LEU A 3 0.85 7.88 -14.72
N ARG A 4 1.55 7.59 -15.81
CA ARG A 4 2.94 7.12 -15.78
C ARG A 4 3.84 8.02 -16.59
N TRP A 5 5.02 8.26 -16.06
CA TRP A 5 6.12 8.89 -16.76
C TRP A 5 7.38 8.05 -16.60
N ASN A 6 8.02 7.70 -17.71
CA ASN A 6 9.23 6.86 -17.72
C ASN A 6 10.51 7.63 -18.02
N GLY A 7 10.49 8.96 -17.89
CA GLY A 7 11.59 9.85 -18.24
C GLY A 7 11.51 10.44 -19.65
N LYS A 8 10.72 9.84 -20.53
CA LYS A 8 10.56 10.28 -21.95
C LYS A 8 9.11 10.43 -22.34
N MET A 9 8.27 9.46 -22.02
CA MET A 9 6.85 9.42 -22.40
C MET A 9 5.96 9.47 -21.17
N LYS A 10 4.85 10.16 -21.33
CA LYS A 10 3.72 10.13 -20.40
C LYS A 10 2.65 9.21 -20.96
N THR A 11 2.15 8.31 -20.13
CA THR A 11 1.01 7.45 -20.47
C THR A 11 -0.10 7.65 -19.47
N GLN A 12 -1.34 7.54 -19.91
CA GLN A 12 -2.53 7.61 -19.07
C GLN A 12 -3.33 6.34 -19.29
N GLN A 13 -3.82 5.76 -18.21
CA GLN A 13 -4.69 4.59 -18.22
C GLN A 13 -5.89 4.86 -17.31
N GLU A 14 -7.08 4.56 -17.78
CA GLU A 14 -8.27 4.52 -16.95
C GLU A 14 -8.25 3.24 -16.10
N LEU A 15 -8.55 3.39 -14.82
CA LEU A 15 -8.65 2.26 -13.88
C LEU A 15 -10.12 2.05 -13.54
N SER A 16 -10.53 0.79 -13.46
CA SER A 16 -11.86 0.43 -12.98
C SER A 16 -12.00 0.80 -11.51
N ILE A 17 -13.07 1.49 -11.16
CA ILE A 17 -13.42 1.84 -9.76
C ILE A 17 -13.92 0.63 -8.96
N SER A 18 -14.32 -0.45 -9.64
CA SER A 18 -14.77 -1.70 -9.00
C SER A 18 -13.63 -2.65 -8.72
N GLU A 19 -12.45 -2.42 -9.27
CA GLU A 19 -11.26 -3.25 -9.06
C GLU A 19 -10.39 -2.69 -7.94
N LYS A 20 -9.70 -3.60 -7.26
CA LYS A 20 -8.69 -3.25 -6.26
C LYS A 20 -7.32 -3.29 -6.91
N HIS A 21 -6.50 -2.32 -6.60
CA HIS A 21 -5.21 -2.13 -7.26
C HIS A 21 -4.07 -2.06 -6.25
N ILE A 22 -2.90 -2.59 -6.62
CA ILE A 22 -1.65 -2.44 -5.87
C ILE A 22 -0.54 -1.99 -6.82
N TRP A 23 0.31 -1.11 -6.32
CA TRP A 23 1.54 -0.70 -7.01
C TRP A 23 2.76 -0.90 -6.11
N SER A 24 3.86 -1.23 -6.73
CA SER A 24 5.14 -1.36 -6.05
C SER A 24 6.21 -0.53 -6.78
N SER A 25 7.16 0.01 -6.03
CA SER A 25 8.24 0.82 -6.57
C SER A 25 9.03 0.04 -7.63
N ALA A 26 9.19 0.65 -8.81
CA ALA A 26 9.98 0.05 -9.90
C ALA A 26 11.49 0.13 -9.66
N THR A 27 11.94 1.07 -8.83
CA THR A 27 13.35 1.22 -8.48
C THR A 27 13.76 0.37 -7.28
N LEU A 28 12.80 0.04 -6.41
CA LEU A 28 13.04 -0.69 -5.17
C LEU A 28 12.91 -2.22 -5.35
N TYR A 29 12.09 -2.65 -6.32
CA TYR A 29 11.74 -4.05 -6.55
C TYR A 29 11.95 -4.46 -8.00
N THR A 30 12.55 -5.63 -8.22
CA THR A 30 12.64 -6.23 -9.55
C THR A 30 11.25 -6.58 -10.11
N PRO A 31 11.11 -6.81 -11.42
CA PRO A 31 9.83 -7.23 -12.01
C PRO A 31 9.24 -8.48 -11.32
N GLU A 32 10.07 -9.47 -11.00
CA GLU A 32 9.66 -10.73 -10.34
C GLU A 32 9.09 -10.45 -8.94
N ILE A 33 9.76 -9.61 -8.16
CA ILE A 33 9.30 -9.23 -6.84
C ILE A 33 7.99 -8.43 -6.91
N ARG A 34 7.83 -7.57 -7.91
CA ARG A 34 6.57 -6.84 -8.11
C ARG A 34 5.41 -7.77 -8.45
N ILE A 35 5.66 -8.83 -9.24
CA ILE A 35 4.68 -9.88 -9.53
C ILE A 35 4.31 -10.63 -8.26
N LEU A 36 5.30 -11.06 -7.47
CA LEU A 36 5.07 -11.74 -6.20
C LEU A 36 4.24 -10.90 -5.22
N ARG A 37 4.56 -9.62 -5.08
CA ARG A 37 3.78 -8.69 -4.23
C ARG A 37 2.34 -8.52 -4.72
N LYS A 38 2.13 -8.54 -6.03
CA LYS A 38 0.79 -8.55 -6.62
C LYS A 38 0.03 -9.83 -6.29
N GLN A 39 0.68 -10.99 -6.37
CA GLN A 39 0.08 -12.28 -5.98
C GLN A 39 -0.33 -12.31 -4.50
N TRP A 40 0.47 -11.78 -3.60
CA TRP A 40 0.08 -11.66 -2.17
C TRP A 40 -1.16 -10.78 -1.98
N PHE A 41 -1.24 -9.69 -2.72
CA PHE A 41 -2.42 -8.83 -2.68
C PHE A 41 -3.66 -9.51 -3.27
N GLU A 42 -3.51 -10.20 -4.38
CA GLU A 42 -4.60 -10.96 -5.00
C GLU A 42 -5.14 -12.05 -4.06
N ALA A 43 -4.25 -12.82 -3.41
CA ALA A 43 -4.64 -13.80 -2.40
C ALA A 43 -5.35 -13.15 -1.20
N PHE A 44 -4.83 -12.02 -0.70
CA PHE A 44 -5.50 -11.25 0.37
C PHE A 44 -6.92 -10.82 -0.02
N ILE A 45 -7.11 -10.34 -1.25
CA ILE A 45 -8.43 -9.90 -1.74
C ILE A 45 -9.36 -11.12 -2.00
N GLU A 46 -8.82 -12.25 -2.42
CA GLU A 46 -9.60 -13.49 -2.59
C GLU A 46 -10.14 -13.99 -1.25
N GLU A 47 -9.32 -13.96 -0.20
CA GLU A 47 -9.75 -14.31 1.16
C GLU A 47 -10.67 -13.24 1.79
N ASN A 48 -10.49 -11.98 1.43
CA ASN A 48 -11.22 -10.82 1.96
C ASN A 48 -11.79 -9.98 0.80
N PRO A 49 -12.89 -10.37 0.16
CA PRO A 49 -13.40 -9.66 -1.03
C PRO A 49 -13.81 -8.21 -0.78
N ASN A 50 -14.21 -7.89 0.44
CA ASN A 50 -14.57 -6.53 0.88
C ASN A 50 -13.83 -6.20 2.19
N PRO A 51 -12.50 -6.00 2.14
CA PRO A 51 -11.71 -5.83 3.34
C PRO A 51 -12.06 -4.52 4.06
N THR A 52 -12.09 -4.57 5.38
CA THR A 52 -12.17 -3.38 6.21
C THR A 52 -10.88 -2.55 6.14
N PRO A 53 -10.93 -1.26 6.52
CA PRO A 53 -9.70 -0.45 6.61
C PRO A 53 -8.63 -1.08 7.52
N GLU A 54 -9.03 -1.72 8.61
CA GLU A 54 -8.14 -2.40 9.55
C GLU A 54 -7.46 -3.60 8.91
N GLU A 55 -8.19 -4.41 8.14
CA GLU A 55 -7.63 -5.57 7.41
C GLU A 55 -6.64 -5.13 6.34
N VAL A 56 -6.95 -4.05 5.60
CA VAL A 56 -6.02 -3.45 4.62
C VAL A 56 -4.76 -2.93 5.32
N LEU A 57 -4.90 -2.25 6.46
CA LEU A 57 -3.77 -1.76 7.24
C LEU A 57 -2.91 -2.93 7.74
N HIS A 58 -3.54 -3.98 8.27
CA HIS A 58 -2.85 -5.19 8.74
C HIS A 58 -2.07 -5.88 7.61
N PHE A 59 -2.66 -6.00 6.42
CA PHE A 59 -1.96 -6.49 5.24
C PHE A 59 -0.69 -5.68 4.95
N HIS A 60 -0.77 -4.35 4.98
CA HIS A 60 0.38 -3.45 4.72
C HIS A 60 1.42 -3.45 5.84
N GLN A 61 1.07 -3.88 7.03
CA GLN A 61 2.01 -4.04 8.16
C GLN A 61 2.76 -5.39 8.12
N SER A 62 2.40 -6.29 7.20
CA SER A 62 2.97 -7.62 7.16
C SER A 62 4.34 -7.67 6.49
N THR A 63 5.18 -8.61 6.93
CA THR A 63 6.43 -8.97 6.26
C THR A 63 6.23 -10.11 5.26
N GLN A 64 5.02 -10.64 5.13
CA GLN A 64 4.71 -11.82 4.31
C GLN A 64 5.63 -13.00 4.67
N GLY A 65 5.47 -13.49 5.91
CA GLY A 65 6.18 -14.67 6.38
C GLY A 65 7.67 -14.45 6.66
N ASN A 66 8.06 -13.45 7.41
CA ASN A 66 9.46 -13.13 7.74
C ASN A 66 10.30 -12.56 6.59
N ASN A 67 9.67 -12.12 5.52
CA ASN A 67 10.37 -11.58 4.37
C ASN A 67 10.73 -10.10 4.57
N LYS A 68 11.85 -9.83 5.21
CA LYS A 68 12.33 -8.46 5.47
C LYS A 68 12.92 -7.77 4.24
N GLU A 69 13.27 -8.52 3.19
CA GLU A 69 13.89 -7.97 1.99
C GLU A 69 12.86 -7.31 1.04
N PHE A 70 11.70 -7.93 0.89
CA PHE A 70 10.69 -7.49 -0.07
C PHE A 70 9.22 -7.68 0.37
N GLY A 71 8.96 -7.94 1.64
CA GLY A 71 7.63 -7.92 2.24
C GLY A 71 6.96 -6.56 2.14
N LEU A 72 5.72 -6.41 2.66
CA LEU A 72 5.03 -5.11 2.64
C LEU A 72 5.75 -4.11 3.55
N VAL A 73 6.20 -4.57 4.71
CA VAL A 73 7.17 -3.87 5.56
C VAL A 73 8.54 -4.49 5.32
N ILE A 74 9.53 -3.68 5.02
CA ILE A 74 10.91 -4.13 4.79
C ILE A 74 11.86 -3.57 5.85
N ASP A 75 12.90 -4.34 6.13
CA ASP A 75 14.09 -3.94 6.90
C ASP A 75 15.31 -4.66 6.32
N ARG A 76 15.96 -4.00 5.36
CA ARG A 76 17.17 -4.51 4.71
C ARG A 76 18.40 -4.10 5.52
N ASN A 77 18.81 -4.97 6.46
CA ASN A 77 20.01 -4.78 7.27
C ASN A 77 20.09 -3.44 8.02
N ASN A 78 18.98 -2.93 8.50
CA ASN A 78 18.87 -1.60 9.14
C ASN A 78 19.26 -0.40 8.25
N VAL A 79 19.52 -0.61 6.97
CA VAL A 79 19.92 0.46 6.02
C VAL A 79 18.71 1.01 5.28
N LEU A 80 17.81 0.13 4.83
CA LEU A 80 16.61 0.51 4.10
C LEU A 80 15.39 -0.10 4.77
N LYS A 81 14.53 0.76 5.31
CA LYS A 81 13.35 0.34 6.08
C LYS A 81 12.08 1.02 5.60
N THR A 82 10.95 0.36 5.78
CA THR A 82 9.66 1.02 5.79
C THR A 82 9.55 1.86 7.07
N THR A 83 9.45 3.15 6.91
CA THR A 83 9.44 4.10 8.04
C THR A 83 8.03 4.36 8.56
N SER A 84 7.04 4.35 7.67
CA SER A 84 5.65 4.66 8.02
C SER A 84 4.66 4.06 7.04
N ILE A 85 3.42 3.96 7.47
CA ILE A 85 2.27 3.63 6.65
C ILE A 85 1.23 4.74 6.82
N THR A 86 0.78 5.30 5.71
CA THR A 86 -0.33 6.26 5.70
C THR A 86 -1.55 5.60 5.06
N GLN A 87 -2.69 5.70 5.72
CA GLN A 87 -3.96 5.20 5.21
C GLN A 87 -4.97 6.33 5.10
N THR A 88 -5.66 6.40 3.99
CA THR A 88 -6.81 7.30 3.79
C THR A 88 -8.07 6.47 3.58
N VAL A 89 -9.08 6.71 4.40
CA VAL A 89 -10.40 6.09 4.28
C VAL A 89 -11.41 7.16 3.95
N ILE A 90 -12.21 6.93 2.90
CA ILE A 90 -13.25 7.85 2.44
C ILE A 90 -14.60 7.13 2.56
N GLU A 91 -15.48 7.66 3.40
CA GLU A 91 -16.82 7.13 3.63
C GLU A 91 -17.84 8.27 3.44
N SER A 92 -18.50 8.27 2.30
CA SER A 92 -19.39 9.37 1.93
C SER A 92 -18.67 10.74 1.91
N ASN A 93 -18.95 11.62 2.84
CA ASN A 93 -18.31 12.93 2.98
C ASN A 93 -17.25 12.98 4.12
N LYS A 94 -16.96 11.86 4.75
CA LYS A 94 -15.97 11.74 5.82
C LYS A 94 -14.67 11.18 5.28
N VAL A 95 -13.58 11.87 5.54
CA VAL A 95 -12.21 11.41 5.22
C VAL A 95 -11.46 11.20 6.52
N THR A 96 -10.97 9.99 6.73
CA THR A 96 -10.09 9.64 7.86
C THR A 96 -8.69 9.39 7.35
N LEU A 97 -7.72 10.13 7.88
CA LEU A 97 -6.30 9.98 7.56
C LEU A 97 -5.58 9.39 8.77
N GLY A 98 -5.06 8.18 8.63
CA GLY A 98 -4.25 7.49 9.63
C GLY A 98 -2.77 7.51 9.22
N TYR A 99 -1.90 7.84 10.17
CA TYR A 99 -0.45 7.77 10.02
C TYR A 99 0.14 6.86 11.10
N ASN A 100 0.92 5.87 10.69
CA ASN A 100 1.58 4.92 11.58
C ASN A 100 3.09 5.05 11.38
N ASP A 101 3.79 5.60 12.37
CA ASP A 101 5.25 5.64 12.43
C ASP A 101 5.76 4.29 12.93
N LEU A 102 6.42 3.53 12.06
CA LEU A 102 6.93 2.20 12.39
C LEU A 102 8.26 2.25 13.14
N LEU A 103 8.98 3.37 13.08
CA LEU A 103 10.25 3.55 13.78
C LEU A 103 10.02 3.92 15.24
N GLN A 104 9.09 4.84 15.49
CA GLN A 104 8.76 5.32 16.83
C GLN A 104 7.61 4.55 17.48
N GLN A 105 6.95 3.66 16.74
CA GLN A 105 5.77 2.90 17.17
C GLN A 105 4.64 3.82 17.67
N GLN A 106 4.39 4.89 16.94
CA GLN A 106 3.35 5.87 17.23
C GLN A 106 2.35 5.93 16.09
N SER A 107 1.11 6.25 16.40
CA SER A 107 0.06 6.46 15.41
C SER A 107 -0.71 7.74 15.70
N GLN A 108 -1.19 8.36 14.62
CA GLN A 108 -2.04 9.54 14.66
C GLN A 108 -3.17 9.39 13.66
N THR A 109 -4.36 9.83 14.04
CA THR A 109 -5.54 9.82 13.17
C THR A 109 -6.18 11.20 13.16
N ASN A 110 -6.52 11.68 11.98
CA ASN A 110 -7.26 12.91 11.76
C ASN A 110 -8.50 12.62 10.91
N THR A 111 -9.60 13.28 11.21
CA THR A 111 -10.86 13.13 10.48
C THR A 111 -11.32 14.48 9.97
N PHE A 112 -11.75 14.52 8.71
CA PHE A 112 -12.23 15.68 8.01
C PHE A 112 -13.63 15.40 7.45
N ILE A 113 -14.47 16.40 7.41
CA ILE A 113 -15.77 16.35 6.72
C ILE A 113 -15.66 17.22 5.47
N ILE A 114 -15.97 16.64 4.33
CA ILE A 114 -16.07 17.36 3.06
C ILE A 114 -17.48 17.94 2.96
N ILE A 115 -17.53 19.23 2.82
CA ILE A 115 -18.80 19.98 2.70
C ILE A 115 -19.19 20.11 1.24
#